data_e41c06274858e4c35b10ed34826074ef
#
_entry.id   e41c06274858e4c35b10ed34826074ef
#
_cell.length_a   1.000
_cell.length_b   1.000
_cell.length_c   1.000
_cell.angle_alpha   90.00
_cell.angle_beta   90.00
_cell.angle_gamma   90.00
#
_symmetry.space_group_name_H-M   'P 1'
#
loop_
_entity.id
_entity.type
_entity.pdbx_description
1 polymer ?
#
loop_
_entity_poly.entity_id
_entity_poly.type
_entity_poly.pdbx_seq_one_letter_code
_entity_poly.pdbx_strand_id
1 'polypeptide(L)'
;GVGIGGDFEWSACLAKKALCRDIALRNEDPFYAEMESNILDKINQTGIGPQGFGGDTTALAVNIEKYATHIAGLPVAVNIGCHVTRHKSIIL
;
A
#
# COMPACT_ATOMS: atom_id res chain seq x y z
N GLY A 1 0.31 -0.63 2.95
CA GLY A 1 1.39 -1.08 2.05
C GLY A 1 1.13 -2.46 1.53
N VAL A 2 1.19 -2.64 0.23
CA VAL A 2 0.99 -3.93 -0.44
C VAL A 2 2.23 -4.29 -1.22
N GLY A 3 2.74 -5.49 -1.03
CA GLY A 3 3.84 -6.05 -1.81
C GLY A 3 3.33 -7.20 -2.66
N ILE A 4 3.58 -7.16 -3.96
CA ILE A 4 3.12 -8.16 -4.93
C ILE A 4 4.32 -8.72 -5.67
N GLY A 5 4.45 -10.04 -5.67
CA GLY A 5 5.50 -10.74 -6.42
C GLY A 5 6.74 -11.05 -5.59
N GLY A 6 7.80 -11.45 -6.29
CA GLY A 6 8.99 -11.98 -5.65
C GLY A 6 8.73 -13.34 -5.02
N ASP A 7 9.35 -13.60 -3.88
CA ASP A 7 9.05 -14.74 -3.02
C ASP A 7 8.32 -14.27 -1.76
N PHE A 8 8.05 -15.18 -0.84
CA PHE A 8 7.35 -14.86 0.41
C PHE A 8 8.05 -13.75 1.19
N GLU A 9 9.36 -13.85 1.34
CA GLU A 9 10.12 -12.87 2.12
C GLU A 9 10.21 -11.53 1.39
N TRP A 10 10.41 -11.56 0.07
CA TRP A 10 10.52 -10.35 -0.72
C TRP A 10 9.20 -9.59 -0.79
N SER A 11 8.08 -10.30 -0.90
CA SER A 11 6.77 -9.63 -0.89
C SER A 11 6.52 -8.91 0.43
N ALA A 12 6.93 -9.48 1.55
CA ALA A 12 6.84 -8.81 2.85
C ALA A 12 7.73 -7.56 2.90
N CYS A 13 8.95 -7.63 2.36
CA CYS A 13 9.84 -6.46 2.26
C CYS A 13 9.24 -5.37 1.37
N LEU A 14 8.61 -5.76 0.25
CA LEU A 14 7.94 -4.82 -0.65
C LEU A 14 6.79 -4.11 0.05
N ALA A 15 6.01 -4.81 0.86
CA ALA A 15 4.92 -4.21 1.63
C ALA A 15 5.46 -3.17 2.63
N LYS A 16 6.57 -3.47 3.29
CA LYS A 16 7.26 -2.51 4.18
C LYS A 16 7.77 -1.29 3.41
N LYS A 17 8.39 -1.54 2.26
CA LYS A 17 8.88 -0.46 1.40
C LYS A 17 7.73 0.44 0.95
N ALA A 18 6.59 -0.15 0.60
CA ALA A 18 5.43 0.60 0.17
C ALA A 18 4.95 1.59 1.24
N LEU A 19 5.02 1.21 2.52
CA LEU A 19 4.68 2.10 3.62
C LEU A 19 5.60 3.33 3.73
N CYS A 20 6.81 3.25 3.17
CA CYS A 20 7.77 4.35 3.21
C CYS A 20 7.53 5.38 2.10
N ARG A 21 6.66 5.10 1.15
CA ARG A 21 6.33 6.05 0.08
C ARG A 21 5.39 7.13 0.61
N ASP A 22 5.58 8.37 0.14
CA ASP A 22 4.69 9.47 0.44
C ASP A 22 3.25 9.12 0.01
N ILE A 23 2.28 9.42 0.86
CA ILE A 23 0.87 9.10 0.58
C ILE A 23 0.31 9.84 -0.63
N ALA A 24 0.94 10.93 -1.05
CA ALA A 24 0.54 11.68 -2.24
C ALA A 24 1.09 11.10 -3.54
N LEU A 25 2.04 10.15 -3.47
CA LEU A 25 2.68 9.56 -4.63
C LEU A 25 2.04 8.23 -4.98
N ARG A 26 1.63 8.08 -6.24
CA ARG A 26 1.11 6.82 -6.76
C ARG A 26 2.22 6.01 -7.43
N ASN A 27 1.96 4.72 -7.66
CA ASN A 27 2.90 3.88 -8.39
C ASN A 27 3.18 4.46 -9.78
N GLU A 28 4.41 4.36 -10.25
CA GLU A 28 4.80 4.84 -11.57
C GLU A 28 4.13 4.07 -12.71
N ASP A 29 3.79 2.80 -12.48
CA ASP A 29 3.06 1.97 -13.44
C ASP A 29 1.57 2.32 -13.37
N PRO A 30 0.96 2.79 -14.48
CA PRO A 30 -0.45 3.17 -14.47
C PRO A 30 -1.40 2.07 -14.02
N PHE A 31 -1.09 0.81 -14.33
CA PHE A 31 -1.89 -0.34 -13.90
C PHE A 31 -1.96 -0.41 -12.36
N TYR A 32 -0.83 -0.28 -11.69
CA TYR A 32 -0.77 -0.34 -10.24
C TYR A 32 -1.26 0.94 -9.59
N ALA A 33 -1.05 2.09 -10.23
CA ALA A 33 -1.61 3.36 -9.77
C ALA A 33 -3.14 3.31 -9.73
N GLU A 34 -3.76 2.76 -10.76
CA GLU A 34 -5.22 2.58 -10.80
C GLU A 34 -5.68 1.59 -9.73
N MET A 35 -4.94 0.50 -9.54
CA MET A 35 -5.24 -0.49 -8.51
C MET A 35 -5.16 0.15 -7.12
N GLU A 36 -4.14 0.96 -6.85
CA GLU A 36 -4.01 1.69 -5.58
C GLU A 36 -5.25 2.54 -5.30
N SER A 37 -5.70 3.29 -6.30
CA SER A 37 -6.88 4.14 -6.17
C SER A 37 -8.16 3.34 -5.97
N ASN A 38 -8.33 2.24 -6.70
CA ASN A 38 -9.51 1.39 -6.59
C ASN A 38 -9.60 0.70 -5.23
N ILE A 39 -8.49 0.23 -4.71
CA ILE A 39 -8.46 -0.40 -3.38
C ILE A 39 -8.76 0.64 -2.31
N LEU A 40 -8.19 1.82 -2.42
CA LEU A 40 -8.45 2.90 -1.47
C LEU A 40 -9.94 3.25 -1.43
N ASP A 41 -10.58 3.38 -2.58
CA ASP A 41 -12.00 3.66 -2.67
C ASP A 41 -12.84 2.56 -1.99
N LYS A 42 -12.50 1.30 -2.24
CA LYS A 42 -13.19 0.17 -1.62
C LYS A 42 -13.04 0.15 -0.10
N ILE A 43 -11.84 0.45 0.40
CA ILE A 43 -11.59 0.52 1.84
C ILE A 43 -12.43 1.62 2.47
N ASN A 44 -12.47 2.81 1.85
CA ASN A 44 -13.22 3.94 2.37
C ASN A 44 -14.73 3.73 2.28
N GLN A 45 -15.20 2.92 1.34
CA GLN A 45 -16.61 2.55 1.24
C GLN A 45 -17.07 1.64 2.37
N THR A 46 -16.16 1.03 3.13
CA THR A 46 -16.55 0.17 4.26
C THR A 46 -17.21 0.94 5.39
N GLY A 47 -16.96 2.24 5.49
CA GLY A 47 -17.50 3.06 6.56
C GLY A 47 -16.91 2.78 7.94
N ILE A 48 -15.85 1.99 8.03
CA ILE A 48 -15.19 1.69 9.31
C ILE A 48 -14.69 2.98 9.97
N GLY A 49 -14.15 3.89 9.16
CA GLY A 49 -13.70 5.19 9.62
C GLY A 49 -12.43 5.19 10.43
N PRO A 50 -11.98 6.36 10.88
CA PRO A 50 -10.78 6.49 11.67
C PRO A 50 -10.89 5.66 12.96
N GLN A 51 -9.92 4.80 13.19
CA GLN A 51 -9.83 3.95 14.39
C GLN A 51 -11.09 3.11 14.65
N GLY A 52 -11.88 2.84 13.62
CA GLY A 52 -13.10 2.03 13.74
C GLY A 52 -14.30 2.77 14.29
N PHE A 53 -14.25 4.08 14.43
CA PHE A 53 -15.35 4.90 14.97
C PHE A 53 -16.39 5.27 13.94
N GLY A 54 -16.26 4.83 12.71
CA GLY A 54 -17.17 5.19 11.63
C GLY A 54 -16.73 6.46 10.92
N GLY A 55 -17.21 6.64 9.69
CA GLY A 55 -16.93 7.81 8.88
C GLY A 55 -16.47 7.45 7.47
N ASP A 56 -16.19 8.49 6.68
CA ASP A 56 -15.91 8.34 5.26
C ASP A 56 -14.44 8.00 4.97
N THR A 57 -13.53 8.35 5.87
CA THR A 57 -12.10 8.13 5.68
C THR A 57 -11.60 7.01 6.58
N THR A 58 -11.47 5.81 6.03
CA THR A 58 -10.89 4.66 6.72
C THR A 58 -9.38 4.61 6.52
N ALA A 59 -8.91 4.90 5.31
CA ALA A 59 -7.50 4.90 4.96
C ALA A 59 -7.13 6.18 4.22
N LEU A 60 -5.87 6.60 4.35
CA LEU A 60 -5.34 7.77 3.66
C LEU A 60 -4.76 7.42 2.29
N ALA A 61 -4.12 6.28 2.18
CA ALA A 61 -3.53 5.83 0.93
C ALA A 61 -3.34 4.32 0.93
N VAL A 62 -3.31 3.76 -0.27
CA VAL A 62 -2.85 2.39 -0.54
C VAL A 62 -1.64 2.51 -1.45
N ASN A 63 -0.51 1.99 -1.02
CA ASN A 63 0.74 2.01 -1.77
C ASN A 63 1.11 0.58 -2.16
N ILE A 64 1.38 0.35 -3.44
CA ILE A 64 1.70 -0.97 -3.98
C ILE A 64 3.12 -0.93 -4.54
N GLU A 65 3.95 -1.88 -4.11
CA GLU A 65 5.23 -2.18 -4.71
C GLU A 65 5.16 -3.56 -5.33
N LYS A 66 5.80 -3.74 -6.48
CA LYS A 66 5.74 -4.98 -7.25
C LYS A 66 7.11 -5.49 -7.61
N TYR A 67 7.19 -6.80 -7.86
CA TYR A 67 8.39 -7.47 -8.37
C TYR A 67 7.98 -8.67 -9.20
N ALA A 68 8.86 -9.09 -10.12
CA ALA A 68 8.61 -10.28 -10.92
C ALA A 68 8.51 -11.51 -10.03
N THR A 69 7.63 -12.44 -10.40
CA THR A 69 7.41 -13.66 -9.64
C THR A 69 7.48 -14.87 -10.56
N HIS A 70 7.63 -16.05 -9.96
CA HIS A 70 7.57 -17.30 -10.69
C HIS A 70 6.15 -17.48 -11.28
N ILE A 71 6.08 -18.05 -12.48
CA ILE A 71 4.81 -18.20 -13.21
C ILE A 71 3.75 -18.97 -12.41
N ALA A 72 4.18 -19.88 -11.55
CA ALA A 72 3.30 -20.71 -10.73
C ALA A 72 2.98 -20.08 -9.35
N GLY A 73 3.52 -18.92 -9.04
CA GLY A 73 3.37 -18.29 -7.74
C GLY A 73 2.91 -16.84 -7.85
N LEU A 74 2.17 -16.38 -6.85
CA LEU A 74 1.82 -14.97 -6.74
C LEU A 74 1.77 -14.60 -5.25
N PRO A 75 2.93 -14.39 -4.63
CA PRO A 75 2.95 -13.95 -3.24
C PRO A 75 2.47 -12.51 -3.13
N VAL A 76 1.64 -12.28 -2.12
CA VAL A 76 1.14 -10.94 -1.80
C VAL A 76 1.25 -10.75 -0.29
N ALA A 77 1.76 -9.60 0.12
CA ALA A 77 1.83 -9.23 1.52
C ALA A 77 1.19 -7.86 1.73
N VAL A 78 0.54 -7.69 2.86
CA VAL A 78 -0.09 -6.43 3.25
C VAL A 78 0.48 -6.00 4.59
N ASN A 79 0.84 -4.73 4.69
CA ASN A 79 1.32 -4.14 5.93
C ASN A 79 0.55 -2.85 6.18
N ILE A 80 0.00 -2.71 7.37
CA ILE A 80 -0.85 -1.58 7.72
C ILE A 80 -0.07 -0.63 8.61
N GLY A 81 0.02 0.63 8.18
CA GLY A 81 0.60 1.70 8.96
C GLY A 81 -0.49 2.57 9.56
N CYS A 82 -0.20 3.13 10.74
CA CYS A 82 -1.10 4.02 11.44
C CYS A 82 -1.00 5.44 10.90
N HIS A 83 -2.02 6.27 11.16
CA HIS A 83 -2.01 7.70 10.81
C HIS A 83 -0.84 8.47 11.43
N VAL A 84 -0.20 7.95 12.46
CA VAL A 84 0.98 8.58 13.08
C VAL A 84 2.26 8.34 12.31
N THR A 85 2.24 7.55 11.25
CA THR A 85 3.39 7.33 10.38
C THR A 85 3.84 8.65 9.76
N ARG A 86 5.12 8.98 9.93
CA ARG A 86 5.72 10.21 9.43
C ARG A 86 6.89 9.89 8.51
N HIS A 87 7.01 10.65 7.44
CA HIS A 87 8.12 10.53 6.51
C HIS A 87 8.84 11.86 6.37
N LYS A 88 10.17 11.80 6.37
CA LYS A 88 10.99 12.97 6.13
C LYS A 88 12.23 12.56 5.38
N SER A 89 12.61 13.33 4.39
CA SER A 89 13.82 13.11 3.60
C SER A 89 14.66 14.38 3.61
N ILE A 90 15.97 14.17 3.62
CA ILE A 90 16.93 15.28 3.53
C ILE A 90 18.06 14.85 2.59
N ILE A 91 18.50 15.78 1.75
CA ILE A 91 19.64 15.60 0.84
C ILE A 91 20.78 16.45 1.40
N LEU A 92 21.89 15.78 1.71
CA LEU A 92 23.09 16.43 2.25
C LEU A 92 24.08 16.74 1.15
#